data_b6ad4d0e64cdff3d1608a58529d1b7cd
#
_entry.id   b6ad4d0e64cdff3d1608a58529d1b7cd
#
_cell.length_a   1.000
_cell.length_b   1.000
_cell.length_c   1.000
_cell.angle_alpha   90.00
_cell.angle_beta   90.00
_cell.angle_gamma   90.00
#
_symmetry.space_group_name_H-M   'P 1'
#
loop_
_entity.id
_entity.type
_entity.pdbx_description
1 polymer ?
#
loop_
_entity_poly.entity_id
_entity_poly.type
_entity_poly.pdbx_seq_one_letter_code
_entity_poly.pdbx_strand_id
1 'polypeptide(L)'
;MIANDFGLDFARIRAALKHDYPRAADMPGPGLAAGPCLLKDTMQLAAFNNNQFTLGHTSMMINEGLPMYVISRAEQQFELSEMTVGILGMAFKAESDDTRSSLAYKLRHILNFKAKNVLSADNNVKGDHSLIDEVSLVELCDLIFIGAPHKRYRSIQFTCPVVDIWNVCGNGVLI
;
A
#
# COMPACT_ATOMS: atom_id res chain seq x y z
N MET A 1 -6.44 9.30 2.60
CA MET A 1 -7.91 9.11 2.70
C MET A 1 -8.62 10.42 2.37
N ILE A 2 -8.65 11.46 3.22
CA ILE A 2 -9.41 12.71 2.98
C ILE A 2 -9.21 13.29 1.56
N ALA A 3 -7.98 13.40 1.07
CA ALA A 3 -7.73 13.91 -0.28
C ALA A 3 -8.50 13.10 -1.35
N ASN A 4 -8.42 11.78 -1.30
CA ASN A 4 -9.14 10.89 -2.23
C ASN A 4 -10.66 11.02 -2.11
N ASP A 5 -11.19 11.18 -0.89
CA ASP A 5 -12.64 11.33 -0.68
C ASP A 5 -13.19 12.60 -1.35
N PHE A 6 -12.34 13.61 -1.53
CA PHE A 6 -12.65 14.86 -2.27
C PHE A 6 -12.14 14.87 -3.72
N GLY A 7 -11.67 13.76 -4.25
CA GLY A 7 -11.13 13.67 -5.61
C GLY A 7 -9.83 14.49 -5.82
N LEU A 8 -9.03 14.66 -4.76
CA LEU A 8 -7.82 15.48 -4.78
C LEU A 8 -6.56 14.59 -4.77
N ASP A 9 -5.57 14.94 -5.58
CA ASP A 9 -4.27 14.28 -5.59
C ASP A 9 -3.41 14.70 -4.38
N PHE A 10 -3.19 13.77 -3.46
CA PHE A 10 -2.37 14.01 -2.27
C PHE A 10 -0.91 14.34 -2.60
N ALA A 11 -0.34 13.81 -3.69
CA ALA A 11 1.03 14.11 -4.06
C ALA A 11 1.21 15.62 -4.37
N ARG A 12 0.23 16.21 -5.07
CA ARG A 12 0.20 17.67 -5.35
C ARG A 12 0.00 18.48 -4.07
N ILE A 13 -0.94 18.06 -3.19
CA ILE A 13 -1.16 18.72 -1.90
C ILE A 13 0.13 18.72 -1.08
N ARG A 14 0.78 17.54 -0.97
CA ARG A 14 2.04 17.41 -0.24
C ARG A 14 3.15 18.28 -0.80
N ALA A 15 3.29 18.34 -2.12
CA ALA A 15 4.27 19.21 -2.78
C ALA A 15 4.02 20.67 -2.44
N ALA A 16 2.77 21.14 -2.49
CA ALA A 16 2.39 22.50 -2.14
C ALA A 16 2.68 22.83 -0.66
N LEU A 17 2.37 21.92 0.26
CA LEU A 17 2.64 22.08 1.69
C LEU A 17 4.14 22.17 2.02
N LYS A 18 5.00 21.56 1.20
CA LYS A 18 6.46 21.57 1.38
C LYS A 18 7.13 22.76 0.69
N HIS A 19 6.45 23.41 -0.26
CA HIS A 19 7.02 24.48 -1.07
C HIS A 19 7.39 25.68 -0.19
N ASP A 20 8.67 26.05 -0.20
CA ASP A 20 9.23 27.16 0.57
C ASP A 20 8.91 27.13 2.08
N TYR A 21 8.61 25.94 2.64
CA TYR A 21 8.30 25.78 4.05
C TYR A 21 9.19 24.73 4.72
N PRO A 22 10.35 25.12 5.28
CA PRO A 22 11.35 24.20 5.84
C PRO A 22 10.80 23.26 6.93
N ARG A 23 9.80 23.70 7.71
CA ARG A 23 9.19 22.88 8.77
C ARG A 23 8.42 21.67 8.23
N ALA A 24 8.00 21.70 6.97
CA ALA A 24 7.34 20.57 6.31
C ALA A 24 8.29 19.75 5.44
N ALA A 25 9.60 20.01 5.48
CA ALA A 25 10.58 19.31 4.63
C ALA A 25 10.50 17.79 4.77
N ASP A 26 10.34 17.29 6.00
CA ASP A 26 10.28 15.86 6.33
C ASP A 26 8.85 15.28 6.32
N MET A 27 7.86 16.03 5.79
CA MET A 27 6.50 15.51 5.69
C MET A 27 6.47 14.18 4.91
N PRO A 28 5.98 13.08 5.53
CA PRO A 28 5.99 11.75 4.91
C PRO A 28 5.15 11.71 3.63
N GLY A 29 5.50 10.79 2.75
CA GLY A 29 4.71 10.45 1.57
C GLY A 29 3.51 9.58 1.93
N PRO A 30 2.64 9.32 0.93
CA PRO A 30 1.56 8.35 1.07
C PRO A 30 2.12 6.93 1.10
N GLY A 31 1.29 5.98 1.54
CA GLY A 31 1.62 4.56 1.53
C GLY A 31 1.19 3.83 2.80
N LEU A 32 1.61 2.57 2.91
CA LEU A 32 1.33 1.69 4.04
C LEU A 32 2.53 1.73 5.01
N ALA A 33 2.34 2.22 6.22
CA ALA A 33 3.39 2.11 7.23
C ALA A 33 3.36 0.71 7.85
N ALA A 34 4.46 -0.03 7.71
CA ALA A 34 4.52 -1.43 8.11
C ALA A 34 5.90 -1.79 8.68
N GLY A 35 6.02 -3.03 9.13
CA GLY A 35 7.25 -3.59 9.66
C GLY A 35 7.09 -4.14 11.07
N PRO A 36 8.04 -4.99 11.53
CA PRO A 36 7.87 -5.78 12.75
C PRO A 36 7.82 -4.96 14.04
N CYS A 37 8.37 -3.75 14.05
CA CYS A 37 8.47 -2.94 15.27
C CYS A 37 7.32 -1.93 15.41
N LEU A 38 6.89 -1.30 14.32
CA LEU A 38 6.03 -0.13 14.37
C LEU A 38 4.72 -0.37 15.11
N LEU A 39 3.95 -1.37 14.69
CA LEU A 39 2.69 -1.74 15.36
C LEU A 39 2.94 -2.22 16.78
N LYS A 40 3.87 -3.18 16.94
CA LYS A 40 4.17 -3.81 18.22
C LYS A 40 4.58 -2.77 19.29
N ASP A 41 5.53 -1.91 18.98
CA ASP A 41 6.09 -0.97 19.97
C ASP A 41 5.07 0.12 20.31
N THR A 42 4.27 0.56 19.35
CA THR A 42 3.17 1.51 19.61
C THR A 42 2.10 0.88 20.51
N MET A 43 1.72 -0.37 20.27
CA MET A 43 0.73 -1.07 21.09
C MET A 43 1.26 -1.39 22.49
N GLN A 44 2.55 -1.73 22.61
CA GLN A 44 3.19 -1.92 23.91
C GLN A 44 3.23 -0.62 24.72
N LEU A 45 3.55 0.51 24.07
CA LEU A 45 3.52 1.82 24.73
C LEU A 45 2.12 2.20 25.20
N ALA A 46 1.11 1.95 24.37
CA ALA A 46 -0.28 2.17 24.74
C ALA A 46 -0.68 1.33 25.97
N ALA A 47 -0.35 0.05 25.98
CA ALA A 47 -0.63 -0.85 27.10
C ALA A 47 0.13 -0.44 28.37
N PHE A 48 1.41 -0.08 28.26
CA PHE A 48 2.23 0.39 29.38
C PHE A 48 1.63 1.64 30.04
N ASN A 49 1.05 2.54 29.26
CA ASN A 49 0.38 3.75 29.74
C ASN A 49 -1.12 3.54 30.00
N ASN A 50 -1.54 2.36 30.45
CA ASN A 50 -2.93 2.03 30.78
C ASN A 50 -3.92 2.41 29.65
N ASN A 51 -3.51 2.24 28.39
CA ASN A 51 -4.28 2.60 27.19
C ASN A 51 -4.64 4.10 27.06
N GLN A 52 -3.92 4.98 27.74
CA GLN A 52 -4.13 6.43 27.65
C GLN A 52 -3.37 7.06 26.47
N PHE A 53 -2.47 6.34 25.81
CA PHE A 53 -1.79 6.77 24.60
C PHE A 53 -2.70 6.59 23.36
N THR A 54 -3.84 7.29 23.37
CA THR A 54 -4.88 7.15 22.35
C THR A 54 -4.43 7.59 20.97
N LEU A 55 -3.59 8.62 20.86
CA LEU A 55 -3.09 9.08 19.56
C LEU A 55 -2.31 8.00 18.81
N GLY A 56 -1.36 7.33 19.48
CA GLY A 56 -0.58 6.26 18.88
C GLY A 56 -1.46 5.05 18.53
N HIS A 57 -2.33 4.64 19.43
CA HIS A 57 -3.27 3.55 19.20
C HIS A 57 -4.15 3.82 17.97
N THR A 58 -4.79 5.00 17.92
CA THR A 58 -5.66 5.39 16.79
C THR A 58 -4.88 5.47 15.46
N SER A 59 -3.66 6.02 15.49
CA SER A 59 -2.81 6.08 14.30
C SER A 59 -2.51 4.69 13.73
N MET A 60 -2.23 3.71 14.60
CA MET A 60 -2.02 2.32 14.17
C MET A 60 -3.30 1.69 13.64
N MET A 61 -4.45 1.92 14.27
CA MET A 61 -5.73 1.40 13.79
C MET A 61 -6.10 1.95 12.40
N ILE A 62 -5.86 3.23 12.15
CA ILE A 62 -6.05 3.84 10.83
C ILE A 62 -5.14 3.18 9.80
N ASN A 63 -3.84 3.03 10.12
CA ASN A 63 -2.88 2.41 9.24
C ASN A 63 -3.24 0.94 8.91
N GLU A 64 -3.62 0.17 9.93
CA GLU A 64 -4.08 -1.21 9.75
C GLU A 64 -5.37 -1.32 8.93
N GLY A 65 -6.18 -0.29 8.90
CA GLY A 65 -7.39 -0.20 8.08
C GLY A 65 -7.16 0.21 6.63
N LEU A 66 -5.97 0.74 6.29
CA LEU A 66 -5.69 1.25 4.94
C LEU A 66 -5.89 0.21 3.82
N PRO A 67 -5.50 -1.08 3.95
CA PRO A 67 -5.76 -2.06 2.91
C PRO A 67 -7.24 -2.18 2.57
N MET A 68 -8.13 -2.19 3.57
CA MET A 68 -9.57 -2.24 3.35
C MET A 68 -10.08 -0.97 2.65
N TYR A 69 -9.60 0.22 3.08
CA TYR A 69 -9.96 1.49 2.45
C TYR A 69 -9.58 1.51 0.96
N VAL A 70 -8.35 1.11 0.65
CA VAL A 70 -7.85 1.08 -0.74
C VAL A 70 -8.68 0.15 -1.61
N ILE A 71 -9.01 -1.04 -1.11
CA ILE A 71 -9.89 -1.99 -1.83
C ILE A 71 -11.28 -1.40 -2.03
N SER A 72 -11.87 -0.81 -0.99
CA SER A 72 -13.22 -0.21 -1.09
C SER A 72 -13.27 0.95 -2.10
N ARG A 73 -12.16 1.67 -2.28
CA ARG A 73 -12.06 2.70 -3.34
C ARG A 73 -11.97 2.07 -4.73
N ALA A 74 -11.18 1.00 -4.87
CA ALA A 74 -11.08 0.27 -6.13
C ALA A 74 -12.43 -0.36 -6.54
N GLU A 75 -13.19 -0.91 -5.59
CA GLU A 75 -14.54 -1.48 -5.83
C GLU A 75 -15.56 -0.45 -6.34
N GLN A 76 -15.32 0.85 -6.16
CA GLN A 76 -16.18 1.89 -6.72
C GLN A 76 -15.99 2.07 -8.24
N GLN A 77 -14.87 1.58 -8.78
CA GLN A 77 -14.49 1.74 -10.18
C GLN A 77 -14.39 0.40 -10.94
N PHE A 78 -14.15 -0.69 -10.22
CA PHE A 78 -13.86 -2.01 -10.80
C PHE A 78 -14.69 -3.10 -10.15
N GLU A 79 -15.22 -4.02 -10.97
CA GLU A 79 -15.93 -5.22 -10.51
C GLU A 79 -14.89 -6.32 -10.18
N LEU A 80 -14.30 -6.25 -8.99
CA LEU A 80 -13.21 -7.13 -8.59
C LEU A 80 -13.57 -8.62 -8.67
N SER A 81 -14.83 -8.97 -8.44
CA SER A 81 -15.33 -10.36 -8.47
C SER A 81 -15.16 -11.04 -9.84
N GLU A 82 -14.98 -10.26 -10.91
CA GLU A 82 -14.78 -10.76 -12.27
C GLU A 82 -13.30 -10.68 -12.70
N MET A 83 -12.43 -10.07 -11.89
CA MET A 83 -11.05 -9.72 -12.26
C MET A 83 -10.00 -10.63 -11.62
N THR A 84 -8.91 -10.86 -12.37
CA THR A 84 -7.63 -11.33 -11.82
C THR A 84 -6.85 -10.12 -11.33
N VAL A 85 -6.67 -10.01 -10.02
CA VAL A 85 -6.04 -8.89 -9.35
C VAL A 85 -4.61 -9.24 -8.95
N GLY A 86 -3.65 -8.37 -9.31
CA GLY A 86 -2.25 -8.50 -8.94
C GLY A 86 -1.87 -7.63 -7.74
N ILE A 87 -0.95 -8.13 -6.91
CA ILE A 87 -0.24 -7.32 -5.91
C ILE A 87 1.25 -7.36 -6.24
N LEU A 88 1.79 -6.21 -6.58
CA LEU A 88 3.19 -6.04 -6.94
C LEU A 88 3.97 -5.41 -5.77
N GLY A 89 4.88 -6.19 -5.17
CA GLY A 89 5.60 -5.83 -3.96
C GLY A 89 4.94 -6.35 -2.69
N MET A 90 5.58 -7.31 -2.04
CA MET A 90 5.09 -7.99 -0.84
C MET A 90 5.93 -7.68 0.41
N ALA A 91 7.11 -7.08 0.24
CA ALA A 91 7.93 -6.61 1.36
C ALA A 91 7.24 -5.45 2.12
N PHE A 92 7.63 -5.24 3.38
CA PHE A 92 7.02 -4.15 4.17
C PHE A 92 7.53 -2.76 3.79
N LYS A 93 8.62 -2.66 3.04
CA LYS A 93 9.21 -1.40 2.55
C LYS A 93 9.91 -1.60 1.22
N ALA A 94 10.25 -0.50 0.56
CA ALA A 94 11.02 -0.51 -0.67
C ALA A 94 12.40 -1.19 -0.50
N GLU A 95 12.86 -1.86 -1.57
CA GLU A 95 14.21 -2.43 -1.67
C GLU A 95 14.56 -3.41 -0.53
N SER A 96 13.57 -4.14 -0.03
CA SER A 96 13.69 -5.12 1.04
C SER A 96 13.14 -6.47 0.61
N ASP A 97 13.61 -7.53 1.26
CA ASP A 97 13.09 -8.90 1.21
C ASP A 97 12.25 -9.26 2.44
N ASP A 98 12.19 -8.35 3.43
CA ASP A 98 11.51 -8.60 4.70
C ASP A 98 10.00 -8.38 4.56
N THR A 99 9.24 -9.44 4.82
CA THR A 99 7.78 -9.47 4.73
C THR A 99 7.07 -9.36 6.07
N ARG A 100 7.83 -9.27 7.18
CA ARG A 100 7.25 -9.26 8.53
C ARG A 100 6.32 -8.07 8.74
N SER A 101 5.07 -8.36 9.12
CA SER A 101 4.01 -7.36 9.29
C SER A 101 3.77 -6.46 8.07
N SER A 102 4.07 -6.96 6.87
CA SER A 102 3.75 -6.23 5.64
C SER A 102 2.24 -6.17 5.42
N LEU A 103 1.72 -4.96 5.21
CA LEU A 103 0.29 -4.75 4.91
C LEU A 103 -0.11 -5.23 3.50
N ALA A 104 0.85 -5.53 2.62
CA ALA A 104 0.58 -6.17 1.34
C ALA A 104 -0.01 -7.58 1.52
N TYR A 105 0.41 -8.33 2.55
CA TYR A 105 -0.20 -9.63 2.89
C TYR A 105 -1.63 -9.47 3.41
N LYS A 106 -1.92 -8.42 4.17
CA LYS A 106 -3.28 -8.12 4.59
C LYS A 106 -4.16 -7.73 3.40
N LEU A 107 -3.61 -6.92 2.49
CA LEU A 107 -4.26 -6.59 1.22
C LEU A 107 -4.60 -7.86 0.43
N ARG A 108 -3.64 -8.77 0.26
CA ARG A 108 -3.83 -10.08 -0.39
C ARG A 108 -4.93 -10.89 0.28
N HIS A 109 -4.91 -10.95 1.61
CA HIS A 109 -5.92 -11.71 2.36
C HIS A 109 -7.33 -11.19 2.10
N ILE A 110 -7.54 -9.89 2.11
CA ILE A 110 -8.85 -9.28 1.86
C ILE A 110 -9.28 -9.49 0.39
N LEU A 111 -8.36 -9.29 -0.56
CA LEU A 111 -8.64 -9.46 -1.98
C LEU A 111 -9.06 -10.90 -2.34
N ASN A 112 -8.52 -11.92 -1.66
CA ASN A 112 -8.93 -13.31 -1.86
C ASN A 112 -10.43 -13.57 -1.60
N PHE A 113 -11.11 -12.69 -0.87
CA PHE A 113 -12.57 -12.79 -0.65
C PHE A 113 -13.37 -11.92 -1.62
N LYS A 114 -12.72 -11.06 -2.40
CA LYS A 114 -13.39 -10.03 -3.22
C LYS A 114 -13.12 -10.16 -4.71
N ALA A 115 -11.94 -10.63 -5.07
CA ALA A 115 -11.54 -10.80 -6.46
C ALA A 115 -11.77 -12.22 -6.96
N LYS A 116 -11.92 -12.38 -8.27
CA LYS A 116 -12.03 -13.70 -8.91
C LYS A 116 -10.76 -14.53 -8.69
N ASN A 117 -9.59 -13.92 -8.93
CA ASN A 117 -8.28 -14.50 -8.66
C ASN A 117 -7.35 -13.44 -8.07
N VAL A 118 -6.40 -13.85 -7.23
CA VAL A 118 -5.37 -12.95 -6.69
C VAL A 118 -4.00 -13.55 -6.95
N LEU A 119 -3.15 -12.80 -7.63
CA LEU A 119 -1.75 -13.12 -7.86
C LEU A 119 -0.87 -12.14 -7.09
N SER A 120 0.31 -12.58 -6.66
CA SER A 120 1.25 -11.72 -5.94
C SER A 120 2.66 -11.97 -6.44
N ALA A 121 3.45 -10.91 -6.56
CA ALA A 121 4.85 -10.98 -6.97
C ALA A 121 5.72 -10.00 -6.20
N ASP A 122 6.94 -10.42 -5.90
CA ASP A 122 8.01 -9.58 -5.39
C ASP A 122 9.35 -10.31 -5.60
N ASN A 123 10.14 -9.87 -6.57
CA ASN A 123 11.40 -10.55 -6.90
C ASN A 123 12.47 -10.43 -5.80
N ASN A 124 12.30 -9.56 -4.80
CA ASN A 124 13.19 -9.49 -3.64
C ASN A 124 12.87 -10.60 -2.62
N VAL A 125 11.61 -11.01 -2.50
CA VAL A 125 11.16 -11.97 -1.50
C VAL A 125 11.40 -13.40 -1.99
N LYS A 126 12.29 -14.13 -1.31
CA LYS A 126 12.66 -15.50 -1.70
C LYS A 126 11.99 -16.60 -0.86
N GLY A 127 11.44 -16.24 0.30
CA GLY A 127 10.88 -17.19 1.25
C GLY A 127 9.40 -17.53 1.04
N ASP A 128 8.69 -16.85 0.14
CA ASP A 128 7.29 -17.12 -0.17
C ASP A 128 7.16 -17.77 -1.56
N HIS A 129 7.00 -19.10 -1.58
CA HIS A 129 6.85 -19.88 -2.81
C HIS A 129 5.49 -19.71 -3.51
N SER A 130 4.56 -18.96 -2.94
CA SER A 130 3.29 -18.61 -3.58
C SER A 130 3.40 -17.41 -4.52
N LEU A 131 4.53 -16.69 -4.49
CA LEU A 131 4.77 -15.56 -5.37
C LEU A 131 5.16 -16.02 -6.76
N ILE A 132 4.60 -15.37 -7.76
CA ILE A 132 4.99 -15.56 -9.16
C ILE A 132 6.02 -14.52 -9.59
N ASP A 133 6.55 -14.66 -10.79
CA ASP A 133 7.43 -13.65 -11.38
C ASP A 133 6.69 -12.33 -11.67
N GLU A 134 7.35 -11.19 -11.48
CA GLU A 134 6.77 -9.86 -11.65
C GLU A 134 6.32 -9.58 -13.09
N VAL A 135 7.05 -10.08 -14.11
CA VAL A 135 6.67 -9.91 -15.51
C VAL A 135 5.39 -10.67 -15.80
N SER A 136 5.33 -11.93 -15.37
CA SER A 136 4.14 -12.78 -15.53
C SER A 136 2.92 -12.16 -14.83
N LEU A 137 3.10 -11.56 -13.64
CA LEU A 137 2.01 -10.88 -12.95
C LEU A 137 1.45 -9.72 -13.77
N VAL A 138 2.31 -8.88 -14.33
CA VAL A 138 1.90 -7.71 -15.13
C VAL A 138 1.12 -8.13 -16.38
N GLU A 139 1.47 -9.27 -16.98
CA GLU A 139 0.80 -9.79 -18.18
C GLU A 139 -0.55 -10.46 -17.89
N LEU A 140 -0.73 -11.05 -16.70
CA LEU A 140 -1.89 -11.89 -16.36
C LEU A 140 -3.00 -11.14 -15.64
N CYS A 141 -2.74 -9.95 -15.09
CA CYS A 141 -3.69 -9.26 -14.23
C CYS A 141 -4.50 -8.20 -14.98
N ASP A 142 -5.77 -8.10 -14.60
CA ASP A 142 -6.71 -7.07 -15.09
C ASP A 142 -6.61 -5.77 -14.29
N LEU A 143 -6.09 -5.83 -13.05
CA LEU A 143 -5.87 -4.71 -12.13
C LEU A 143 -4.67 -5.03 -11.24
N ILE A 144 -3.79 -4.06 -11.00
CA ILE A 144 -2.61 -4.24 -10.14
C ILE A 144 -2.61 -3.24 -8.99
N PHE A 145 -2.38 -3.73 -7.76
CA PHE A 145 -2.09 -2.92 -6.58
C PHE A 145 -0.58 -2.88 -6.32
N ILE A 146 -0.02 -1.70 -6.09
CA ILE A 146 1.38 -1.57 -5.63
C ILE A 146 1.40 -1.74 -4.12
N GLY A 147 1.87 -2.91 -3.65
CA GLY A 147 1.96 -3.23 -2.22
C GLY A 147 3.21 -2.69 -1.54
N ALA A 148 4.35 -2.63 -2.25
CA ALA A 148 5.59 -2.02 -1.79
C ALA A 148 6.24 -1.17 -2.90
N PRO A 149 6.85 -0.01 -2.56
CA PRO A 149 7.29 0.96 -3.57
C PRO A 149 8.72 0.69 -4.06
N HIS A 150 8.98 -0.47 -4.67
CA HIS A 150 10.29 -0.76 -5.25
C HIS A 150 10.60 0.16 -6.43
N LYS A 151 11.83 0.67 -6.50
CA LYS A 151 12.24 1.64 -7.53
C LYS A 151 12.07 1.10 -8.95
N ARG A 152 12.29 -0.20 -9.16
CA ARG A 152 12.16 -0.85 -10.47
C ARG A 152 10.75 -0.76 -11.06
N TYR A 153 9.71 -0.61 -10.25
CA TYR A 153 8.33 -0.51 -10.72
C TYR A 153 8.06 0.77 -11.51
N ARG A 154 8.90 1.80 -11.35
CA ARG A 154 8.83 3.05 -12.15
C ARG A 154 9.06 2.84 -13.64
N SER A 155 9.77 1.79 -14.00
CA SER A 155 10.10 1.48 -15.40
C SER A 155 9.15 0.45 -16.02
N ILE A 156 8.22 -0.10 -15.26
CA ILE A 156 7.25 -1.07 -15.79
C ILE A 156 6.22 -0.34 -16.65
N GLN A 157 5.99 -0.88 -17.83
CA GLN A 157 4.88 -0.47 -18.70
C GLN A 157 3.67 -1.35 -18.35
N PHE A 158 2.74 -0.78 -17.61
CA PHE A 158 1.52 -1.49 -17.23
C PHE A 158 0.52 -1.47 -18.39
N THR A 159 -0.08 -2.62 -18.68
CA THR A 159 -1.12 -2.80 -19.70
C THR A 159 -2.53 -2.73 -19.13
N CYS A 160 -2.66 -2.72 -17.82
CA CYS A 160 -3.90 -2.63 -17.07
C CYS A 160 -3.88 -1.46 -16.07
N PRO A 161 -5.04 -1.07 -15.50
CA PRO A 161 -5.09 -0.09 -14.42
C PRO A 161 -4.22 -0.45 -13.21
N VAL A 162 -3.67 0.58 -12.54
CA VAL A 162 -2.81 0.41 -11.37
C VAL A 162 -3.33 1.25 -10.20
N VAL A 163 -3.54 0.62 -9.07
CA VAL A 163 -3.83 1.27 -7.79
C VAL A 163 -2.50 1.56 -7.09
N ASP A 164 -2.01 2.77 -7.25
CA ASP A 164 -0.69 3.20 -6.77
C ASP A 164 -0.79 4.21 -5.63
N ILE A 165 -0.94 3.69 -4.41
CA ILE A 165 -1.02 4.52 -3.20
C ILE A 165 0.31 5.17 -2.81
N TRP A 166 1.42 4.77 -3.45
CA TRP A 166 2.77 5.26 -3.17
C TRP A 166 3.24 6.35 -4.12
N ASN A 167 2.52 6.55 -5.22
CA ASN A 167 2.95 7.38 -6.35
C ASN A 167 4.27 6.91 -6.97
N VAL A 168 4.45 5.61 -7.09
CA VAL A 168 5.64 5.02 -7.73
C VAL A 168 5.66 5.32 -9.21
N CYS A 169 4.50 5.23 -9.87
CA CYS A 169 4.33 5.49 -11.31
C CYS A 169 4.33 7.00 -11.64
N GLY A 170 4.28 7.89 -10.65
CA GLY A 170 4.32 9.34 -10.88
C GLY A 170 3.01 9.95 -11.36
N ASN A 171 1.90 9.20 -11.40
CA ASN A 171 0.60 9.63 -11.91
C ASN A 171 -0.30 10.28 -10.83
N GLY A 172 0.25 10.51 -9.64
CA GLY A 172 -0.49 10.98 -8.46
C GLY A 172 -0.99 9.82 -7.58
N VAL A 173 -1.71 10.18 -6.52
CA VAL A 173 -2.25 9.23 -5.52
C VAL A 173 -3.77 9.40 -5.45
N LEU A 174 -4.42 9.30 -6.58
CA LEU A 174 -5.87 9.26 -6.68
C LEU A 174 -6.31 7.82 -7.00
N ILE A 175 -7.10 7.24 -6.11
CA ILE A 175 -7.64 5.87 -6.21
C ILE A 175 -9.12 5.94 -6.52
#